data_04cd4551e67108c410b7ec8191017c31
#
_entry.id   04cd4551e67108c410b7ec8191017c31
#
_cell.length_a   1.000
_cell.length_b   1.000
_cell.length_c   1.000
_cell.angle_alpha   90.00
_cell.angle_beta   90.00
_cell.angle_gamma   90.00
#
_symmetry.space_group_name_H-M   'P 1'
#
loop_
_entity.id
_entity.type
_entity.pdbx_description
1 polymer ?
#
loop_
_entity_poly.entity_id
_entity_poly.type
_entity_poly.pdbx_seq_one_letter_code
_entity_poly.pdbx_strand_id
1 'polypeptide(L)'
;MSLTLVGKLSIHPFKSKTGYTPPPACGFLKITYIKRYELSSLQVRKFRDNFNAMERVSISSLKKDKDIIIKTSDKGNNIVLLDNHNYLSEAYRQLNSQHYIKLDTFDFKDLRYGLNTYLRRMFNRGVLDEITFDYLIKGNHNYYGQGYMHILPKIQRLNQSDILKIEDNGFNIDKIIPPGRPIISQIGRVTECIGRYIDYFLVPIVQNQHTYIKDTADFIHKIENIKSLADC
;
A
#
# COMPACT_ATOMS: atom_id res chain seq x y z
N MET A 1 -14.57 32.60 7.89
CA MET A 1 -15.63 31.60 7.85
C MET A 1 -15.16 30.37 8.59
N SER A 2 -15.65 30.16 9.79
CA SER A 2 -15.27 29.03 10.65
C SER A 2 -16.14 27.84 10.24
N LEU A 3 -15.52 26.81 9.68
CA LEU A 3 -16.16 25.52 9.44
C LEU A 3 -16.22 24.75 10.77
N THR A 4 -17.32 24.93 11.47
CA THR A 4 -17.65 24.11 12.63
C THR A 4 -18.26 22.80 12.12
N LEU A 5 -17.45 21.77 11.94
CA LEU A 5 -17.94 20.40 11.78
C LEU A 5 -18.38 19.88 13.15
N VAL A 6 -19.65 20.16 13.50
CA VAL A 6 -20.30 19.58 14.67
C VAL A 6 -20.83 18.20 14.31
N GLY A 7 -19.94 17.21 14.39
CA GLY A 7 -20.32 15.82 14.57
C GLY A 7 -19.67 15.35 15.87
N LYS A 8 -20.47 15.02 16.89
CA LYS A 8 -19.96 14.37 18.11
C LYS A 8 -19.33 13.01 17.75
N LEU A 9 -18.09 13.01 17.32
CA LEU A 9 -17.26 11.82 17.34
C LEU A 9 -16.83 11.62 18.79
N SER A 10 -17.44 10.66 19.48
CA SER A 10 -17.13 10.30 20.87
C SER A 10 -15.71 9.76 21.05
N ILE A 11 -14.97 9.54 19.96
CA ILE A 11 -13.60 9.00 19.96
C ILE A 11 -12.78 9.77 18.93
N HIS A 12 -11.67 10.39 19.35
CA HIS A 12 -10.71 11.03 18.47
C HIS A 12 -10.09 9.99 17.53
N PRO A 13 -9.99 10.24 16.20
CA PRO A 13 -9.56 9.24 15.21
C PRO A 13 -8.13 8.70 15.44
N PHE A 14 -7.28 9.47 16.11
CA PHE A 14 -5.91 9.08 16.45
C PHE A 14 -5.73 8.63 17.90
N LYS A 15 -6.81 8.54 18.69
CA LYS A 15 -6.77 8.05 20.07
C LYS A 15 -6.86 6.53 20.07
N SER A 16 -5.73 5.86 20.23
CA SER A 16 -5.68 4.40 20.37
C SER A 16 -4.75 4.01 21.51
N LYS A 17 -5.16 3.02 22.29
CA LYS A 17 -4.29 2.41 23.31
C LYS A 17 -3.28 1.41 22.70
N THR A 18 -3.51 0.96 21.47
CA THR A 18 -2.78 -0.15 20.84
C THR A 18 -2.48 0.09 19.35
N GLY A 19 -2.30 1.35 18.92
CA GLY A 19 -2.14 1.69 17.51
C GLY A 19 -3.47 2.11 16.86
N TYR A 20 -3.46 2.39 15.57
CA TYR A 20 -4.60 2.86 14.81
C TYR A 20 -5.81 1.93 14.99
N THR A 21 -6.84 2.43 15.62
CA THR A 21 -8.19 1.86 15.52
C THR A 21 -8.92 2.70 14.47
N PRO A 22 -9.29 2.14 13.30
CA PRO A 22 -10.13 2.86 12.36
C PRO A 22 -11.38 3.33 13.09
N PRO A 23 -11.93 4.52 12.77
CA PRO A 23 -13.19 4.95 13.34
C PRO A 23 -14.20 3.84 13.14
N PRO A 24 -14.93 3.42 14.19
CA PRO A 24 -15.94 2.39 14.03
C PRO A 24 -16.96 2.93 13.02
N ALA A 25 -17.00 2.32 11.85
CA ALA A 25 -18.21 2.42 11.05
C ALA A 25 -19.32 1.91 11.97
N CYS A 26 -20.15 2.84 12.45
CA CYS A 26 -21.22 2.57 13.40
C CYS A 26 -22.06 1.39 12.88
N GLY A 27 -21.98 0.25 13.49
CA GLY A 27 -22.63 -0.98 13.07
C GLY A 27 -21.69 -2.13 12.67
N PHE A 28 -20.51 -1.85 12.15
CA PHE A 28 -19.62 -2.91 11.64
C PHE A 28 -19.01 -3.76 12.77
N LEU A 29 -18.73 -3.19 13.92
CA LEU A 29 -18.21 -3.94 15.09
C LEU A 29 -19.26 -4.88 15.69
N LYS A 30 -20.53 -4.48 15.71
CA LYS A 30 -21.62 -5.33 16.20
C LYS A 30 -21.83 -6.53 15.24
N ILE A 31 -21.78 -6.27 13.94
CA ILE A 31 -21.89 -7.31 12.91
C ILE A 31 -20.68 -8.24 12.91
N THR A 32 -19.45 -7.72 13.10
CA THR A 32 -18.24 -8.56 13.16
C THR A 32 -18.20 -9.41 14.43
N TYR A 33 -18.67 -8.91 15.55
CA TYR A 33 -18.73 -9.68 16.80
C TYR A 33 -19.79 -10.77 16.74
N ILE A 34 -20.97 -10.48 16.23
CA ILE A 34 -22.05 -11.47 16.00
C ILE A 34 -21.61 -12.49 14.96
N LYS A 35 -21.07 -12.08 13.81
CA LYS A 35 -20.54 -13.01 12.80
C LYS A 35 -19.37 -13.85 13.31
N ARG A 36 -18.52 -13.33 14.17
CA ARG A 36 -17.42 -14.11 14.76
C ARG A 36 -17.93 -15.15 15.74
N TYR A 37 -19.00 -14.84 16.49
CA TYR A 37 -19.64 -15.80 17.40
C TYR A 37 -20.42 -16.87 16.61
N GLU A 38 -21.18 -16.48 15.59
CA GLU A 38 -21.86 -17.40 14.69
C GLU A 38 -20.87 -18.26 13.88
N LEU A 39 -19.75 -17.69 13.41
CA LEU A 39 -18.69 -18.44 12.72
C LEU A 39 -17.95 -19.40 13.65
N SER A 40 -17.82 -19.09 14.95
CA SER A 40 -17.20 -20.02 15.92
C SER A 40 -18.12 -21.17 16.31
N SER A 41 -19.44 -20.99 16.18
CA SER A 41 -20.45 -22.03 16.42
C SER A 41 -20.75 -22.86 15.17
N LEU A 42 -20.38 -22.41 13.99
CA LEU A 42 -20.46 -23.20 12.77
C LEU A 42 -19.38 -24.28 12.81
N GLN A 43 -19.77 -25.54 12.74
CA GLN A 43 -18.84 -26.62 12.39
C GLN A 43 -18.34 -26.36 10.98
N VAL A 44 -17.25 -25.58 10.88
CA VAL A 44 -16.59 -25.33 9.62
C VAL A 44 -16.13 -26.68 9.09
N ARG A 45 -16.81 -27.20 8.08
CA ARG A 45 -16.27 -28.34 7.30
C ARG A 45 -14.85 -27.98 6.95
N LYS A 46 -13.89 -28.83 7.31
CA LYS A 46 -12.47 -28.62 6.96
C LYS A 46 -12.42 -28.16 5.50
N PHE A 47 -12.01 -26.92 5.28
CA PHE A 47 -11.83 -26.41 3.93
C PHE A 47 -10.92 -27.39 3.20
N ARG A 48 -11.40 -28.02 2.13
CA ARG A 48 -10.51 -28.76 1.25
C ARG A 48 -9.58 -27.74 0.65
N ASP A 49 -8.32 -27.90 0.95
CA ASP A 49 -7.29 -27.09 0.36
C ASP A 49 -7.36 -27.24 -1.17
N ASN A 50 -7.28 -26.13 -1.89
CA ASN A 50 -7.30 -26.11 -3.34
C ASN A 50 -6.02 -26.71 -3.95
N PHE A 51 -4.97 -26.89 -3.15
CA PHE A 51 -3.68 -27.44 -3.59
C PHE A 51 -3.52 -28.89 -3.11
N ASN A 52 -3.09 -29.74 -4.01
CA ASN A 52 -2.64 -31.09 -3.67
C ASN A 52 -1.23 -31.04 -3.00
N ALA A 53 -0.77 -32.19 -2.50
CA ALA A 53 0.48 -32.27 -1.77
C ALA A 53 1.71 -31.89 -2.65
N MET A 54 1.71 -32.30 -3.92
CA MET A 54 2.79 -31.99 -4.86
C MET A 54 2.84 -30.50 -5.21
N GLU A 55 1.68 -29.88 -5.43
CA GLU A 55 1.59 -28.44 -5.70
C GLU A 55 2.12 -27.61 -4.52
N ARG A 56 1.82 -28.02 -3.28
CA ARG A 56 2.38 -27.36 -2.09
C ARG A 56 3.91 -27.47 -2.00
N VAL A 57 4.44 -28.66 -2.32
CA VAL A 57 5.89 -28.85 -2.37
C VAL A 57 6.51 -27.95 -3.44
N SER A 58 5.92 -27.90 -4.63
CA SER A 58 6.37 -27.05 -5.73
C SER A 58 6.35 -25.56 -5.37
N ILE A 59 5.25 -25.08 -4.78
CA ILE A 59 5.15 -23.68 -4.30
C ILE A 59 6.20 -23.40 -3.21
N SER A 60 6.41 -24.36 -2.30
CA SER A 60 7.43 -24.22 -1.26
C SER A 60 8.84 -24.19 -1.84
N SER A 61 9.12 -24.97 -2.88
CA SER A 61 10.38 -24.96 -3.61
C SER A 61 10.62 -23.62 -4.30
N LEU A 62 9.64 -23.13 -5.06
CA LEU A 62 9.69 -21.82 -5.71
C LEU A 62 9.95 -20.67 -4.72
N LYS A 63 9.34 -20.72 -3.53
CA LYS A 63 9.56 -19.70 -2.50
C LYS A 63 10.98 -19.74 -1.90
N LYS A 64 11.66 -20.88 -1.96
CA LYS A 64 13.01 -21.07 -1.42
C LYS A 64 14.09 -20.82 -2.47
N ASP A 65 13.72 -20.79 -3.73
CA ASP A 65 14.62 -20.50 -4.82
C ASP A 65 15.08 -19.04 -4.72
N LYS A 66 16.39 -18.84 -4.64
CA LYS A 66 17.02 -17.52 -4.52
C LYS A 66 17.33 -16.88 -5.86
N ASP A 67 17.28 -17.67 -6.93
CA ASP A 67 17.60 -17.21 -8.26
C ASP A 67 16.40 -16.54 -8.94
N ILE A 68 15.21 -16.76 -8.39
CA ILE A 68 13.96 -16.16 -8.89
C ILE A 68 13.34 -15.21 -7.90
N ILE A 69 12.66 -14.21 -8.43
CA ILE A 69 11.82 -13.25 -7.69
C ILE A 69 10.39 -13.34 -8.21
N ILE A 70 9.45 -13.49 -7.27
CA ILE A 70 8.02 -13.51 -7.56
C ILE A 70 7.44 -12.17 -7.13
N LYS A 71 6.84 -11.44 -8.06
CA LYS A 71 6.21 -10.13 -7.84
C LYS A 71 4.87 -10.05 -8.53
N THR A 72 4.01 -9.16 -8.05
CA THR A 72 2.85 -8.72 -8.82
C THR A 72 3.28 -7.72 -9.87
N SER A 73 2.64 -7.74 -11.03
CA SER A 73 2.84 -6.72 -12.05
C SER A 73 2.34 -5.34 -11.56
N ASP A 74 2.87 -4.27 -12.16
CA ASP A 74 2.43 -2.90 -11.89
C ASP A 74 0.94 -2.67 -12.21
N LYS A 75 0.38 -3.42 -13.17
CA LYS A 75 -1.03 -3.39 -13.55
C LYS A 75 -1.54 -4.79 -13.82
N GLY A 76 -2.84 -5.02 -13.55
CA GLY A 76 -3.53 -6.25 -13.92
C GLY A 76 -3.39 -7.39 -12.90
N ASN A 77 -2.75 -7.18 -11.74
CA ASN A 77 -2.57 -8.19 -10.68
C ASN A 77 -1.96 -9.53 -11.12
N ASN A 78 -1.26 -9.55 -12.26
CA ASN A 78 -0.59 -10.75 -12.74
C ASN A 78 0.60 -11.08 -11.85
N ILE A 79 0.84 -12.36 -11.63
CA ILE A 79 2.06 -12.84 -10.98
C ILE A 79 3.15 -12.91 -12.03
N VAL A 80 4.29 -12.30 -11.75
CA VAL A 80 5.46 -12.24 -12.62
C VAL A 80 6.61 -12.96 -11.93
N LEU A 81 7.21 -13.91 -12.62
CA LEU A 81 8.46 -14.55 -12.21
C LEU A 81 9.60 -13.89 -13.00
N LEU A 82 10.63 -13.48 -12.32
CA LEU A 82 11.81 -12.84 -12.87
C LEU A 82 13.06 -13.50 -12.29
N ASP A 83 14.11 -13.58 -13.08
CA ASP A 83 15.42 -13.86 -12.55
C ASP A 83 15.84 -12.76 -11.57
N ASN A 84 16.42 -13.18 -10.46
CA ASN A 84 16.89 -12.25 -9.42
C ASN A 84 17.92 -11.27 -10.00
N HIS A 85 18.81 -11.75 -10.88
CA HIS A 85 19.80 -10.93 -11.56
C HIS A 85 19.14 -9.83 -12.41
N ASN A 86 18.13 -10.17 -13.20
CA ASN A 86 17.40 -9.22 -14.03
C ASN A 86 16.63 -8.20 -13.20
N TYR A 87 16.01 -8.64 -12.12
CA TYR A 87 15.32 -7.75 -11.18
C TYR A 87 16.29 -6.75 -10.53
N LEU A 88 17.45 -7.21 -10.07
CA LEU A 88 18.47 -6.35 -9.48
C LEU A 88 19.09 -5.40 -10.51
N SER A 89 19.29 -5.85 -11.74
CA SER A 89 19.80 -5.01 -12.83
C SER A 89 18.87 -3.81 -13.09
N GLU A 90 17.56 -4.04 -13.11
CA GLU A 90 16.59 -2.95 -13.24
C GLU A 90 16.61 -2.01 -12.01
N ALA A 91 16.74 -2.58 -10.80
CA ALA A 91 16.86 -1.78 -9.59
C ALA A 91 18.10 -0.87 -9.63
N TYR A 92 19.26 -1.42 -9.98
CA TYR A 92 20.49 -0.63 -10.09
C TYR A 92 20.46 0.37 -11.23
N ARG A 93 19.84 0.03 -12.36
CA ARG A 93 19.64 0.97 -13.47
C ARG A 93 18.89 2.21 -13.00
N GLN A 94 17.85 2.04 -12.20
CA GLN A 94 17.10 3.16 -11.65
C GLN A 94 17.89 3.93 -10.60
N LEU A 95 18.51 3.26 -9.64
CA LEU A 95 19.28 3.89 -8.56
C LEU A 95 20.50 4.67 -9.08
N ASN A 96 21.09 4.24 -10.20
CA ASN A 96 22.21 4.95 -10.84
C ASN A 96 21.76 6.09 -11.76
N SER A 97 20.45 6.38 -11.83
CA SER A 97 19.94 7.52 -12.60
C SER A 97 20.15 8.83 -11.86
N GLN A 98 20.04 9.95 -12.59
CA GLN A 98 20.14 11.30 -12.04
C GLN A 98 19.07 11.65 -10.96
N HIS A 99 18.05 10.80 -10.80
CA HIS A 99 16.97 11.01 -9.85
C HIS A 99 17.29 10.52 -8.44
N TYR A 100 18.40 9.81 -8.26
CA TYR A 100 18.83 9.26 -6.99
C TYR A 100 20.26 9.69 -6.68
N ILE A 101 20.51 9.97 -5.41
CA ILE A 101 21.83 10.31 -4.90
C ILE A 101 22.17 9.29 -3.82
N LYS A 102 23.33 8.65 -3.98
CA LYS A 102 23.88 7.79 -2.93
C LYS A 102 24.32 8.65 -1.76
N LEU A 103 23.81 8.34 -0.58
CA LEU A 103 24.25 8.96 0.66
C LEU A 103 25.26 8.02 1.35
N ASP A 104 26.44 8.53 1.67
CA ASP A 104 27.46 7.76 2.38
C ASP A 104 27.08 7.57 3.84
N THR A 105 26.47 8.58 4.44
CA THR A 105 25.96 8.56 5.80
C THR A 105 24.59 9.24 5.87
N PHE A 106 23.69 8.66 6.62
CA PHE A 106 22.38 9.25 6.91
C PHE A 106 21.98 8.93 8.34
N ASP A 107 21.83 9.95 9.18
CA ASP A 107 21.37 9.74 10.55
C ASP A 107 19.85 9.90 10.66
N PHE A 108 19.20 8.76 10.86
CA PHE A 108 17.75 8.72 11.11
C PHE A 108 17.35 9.34 12.45
N LYS A 109 18.27 9.46 13.41
CA LYS A 109 18.01 10.12 14.69
C LYS A 109 17.85 11.61 14.47
N ASP A 110 18.69 12.20 13.61
CA ASP A 110 18.61 13.63 13.27
C ASP A 110 17.31 13.94 12.52
N LEU A 111 16.94 13.08 11.54
CA LEU A 111 15.66 13.23 10.86
C LEU A 111 14.48 13.19 11.85
N ARG A 112 14.48 12.22 12.74
CA ARG A 112 13.44 12.09 13.76
C ARG A 112 13.42 13.26 14.71
N TYR A 113 14.58 13.72 15.14
CA TYR A 113 14.71 14.90 16.00
C TYR A 113 14.13 16.14 15.33
N GLY A 114 14.49 16.38 14.07
CA GLY A 114 13.95 17.48 13.27
C GLY A 114 12.42 17.41 13.14
N LEU A 115 11.88 16.24 12.80
CA LEU A 115 10.43 16.04 12.72
C LEU A 115 9.73 16.26 14.06
N ASN A 116 10.26 15.74 15.16
CA ASN A 116 9.70 15.94 16.49
C ASN A 116 9.73 17.41 16.90
N THR A 117 10.79 18.12 16.56
CA THR A 117 10.91 19.56 16.82
C THR A 117 9.87 20.36 16.02
N TYR A 118 9.63 19.98 14.76
CA TYR A 118 8.61 20.58 13.93
C TYR A 118 7.19 20.32 14.47
N LEU A 119 6.88 19.07 14.84
CA LEU A 119 5.60 18.71 15.43
C LEU A 119 5.32 19.45 16.76
N ARG A 120 6.34 19.59 17.63
CA ARG A 120 6.24 20.38 18.86
C ARG A 120 5.92 21.86 18.57
N ARG A 121 6.53 22.42 17.51
CA ARG A 121 6.26 23.80 17.10
C ARG A 121 4.82 23.96 16.61
N MET A 122 4.29 22.99 15.87
CA MET A 122 2.89 22.99 15.44
C MET A 122 1.93 22.87 16.64
N PHE A 123 2.23 21.99 17.60
CA PHE A 123 1.47 21.84 18.82
C PHE A 123 1.44 23.15 19.64
N ASN A 124 2.60 23.77 19.87
CA ASN A 124 2.71 25.01 20.63
C ASN A 124 1.98 26.19 19.95
N ARG A 125 1.77 26.13 18.63
CA ARG A 125 0.98 27.12 17.87
C ARG A 125 -0.52 26.79 17.84
N GLY A 126 -0.97 25.72 18.49
CA GLY A 126 -2.34 25.30 18.49
C GLY A 126 -2.85 24.70 17.17
N VAL A 127 -1.94 24.33 16.25
CA VAL A 127 -2.28 23.69 14.97
C VAL A 127 -2.63 22.22 15.16
N LEU A 128 -1.98 21.56 16.13
CA LEU A 128 -2.25 20.18 16.52
C LEU A 128 -2.87 20.17 17.91
N ASP A 129 -3.91 19.36 18.09
CA ASP A 129 -4.39 19.02 19.43
C ASP A 129 -3.49 18.00 20.12
N GLU A 130 -3.65 17.84 21.43
CA GLU A 130 -2.82 16.95 22.26
C GLU A 130 -2.87 15.50 21.80
N ILE A 131 -4.04 15.00 21.42
CA ILE A 131 -4.23 13.61 21.00
C ILE A 131 -3.51 13.34 19.69
N THR A 132 -3.63 14.24 18.73
CA THR A 132 -2.96 14.18 17.44
C THR A 132 -1.46 14.29 17.60
N PHE A 133 -1.00 15.23 18.43
CA PHE A 133 0.42 15.39 18.74
C PHE A 133 1.01 14.12 19.36
N ASP A 134 0.34 13.54 20.35
CA ASP A 134 0.74 12.29 20.99
C ASP A 134 0.81 11.12 20.00
N TYR A 135 -0.18 11.01 19.11
CA TYR A 135 -0.19 9.99 18.05
C TYR A 135 1.01 10.12 17.12
N LEU A 136 1.31 11.32 16.66
CA LEU A 136 2.40 11.58 15.73
C LEU A 136 3.77 11.36 16.40
N ILE A 137 3.95 11.82 17.65
CA ILE A 137 5.20 11.62 18.40
C ILE A 137 5.43 10.14 18.73
N LYS A 138 4.41 9.44 19.24
CA LYS A 138 4.53 8.01 19.61
C LYS A 138 4.79 7.14 18.36
N GLY A 139 4.18 7.46 17.24
CA GLY A 139 4.46 6.79 15.97
C GLY A 139 5.92 6.87 15.55
N ASN A 140 6.57 7.99 15.85
CA ASN A 140 7.98 8.17 15.55
C ASN A 140 8.92 7.37 16.46
N HIS A 141 8.48 6.87 17.59
CA HIS A 141 9.31 6.08 18.52
C HIS A 141 9.47 4.62 18.10
N ASN A 142 8.53 4.05 17.37
CA ASN A 142 8.54 2.65 16.93
C ASN A 142 9.28 2.45 15.59
N TYR A 143 10.25 3.28 15.31
CA TYR A 143 10.89 3.39 14.04
C TYR A 143 12.11 2.45 13.87
N TYR A 144 12.18 1.77 12.73
CA TYR A 144 13.22 0.79 12.39
C TYR A 144 13.89 1.06 11.03
N GLY A 145 14.69 2.14 10.93
CA GLY A 145 15.56 2.40 9.78
C GLY A 145 14.85 2.87 8.49
N GLN A 146 15.50 2.68 7.38
CA GLN A 146 15.06 3.11 6.05
C GLN A 146 13.98 2.20 5.45
N GLY A 147 13.18 2.75 4.53
CA GLY A 147 12.26 1.97 3.72
C GLY A 147 12.99 1.02 2.77
N TYR A 148 12.41 -0.14 2.54
CA TYR A 148 12.94 -1.07 1.53
C TYR A 148 12.37 -0.73 0.17
N MET A 149 13.25 -0.55 -0.80
CA MET A 149 12.86 -0.40 -2.19
C MET A 149 12.52 -1.76 -2.79
N HIS A 150 11.43 -1.82 -3.51
CA HIS A 150 11.08 -2.93 -4.37
C HIS A 150 10.53 -2.40 -5.70
N ILE A 151 10.56 -3.23 -6.72
CA ILE A 151 10.15 -2.86 -8.07
C ILE A 151 8.94 -3.71 -8.48
N LEU A 152 7.92 -3.06 -9.02
CA LEU A 152 6.79 -3.71 -9.67
C LEU A 152 7.04 -3.75 -11.18
N PRO A 153 7.16 -4.94 -11.79
CA PRO A 153 7.42 -5.06 -13.23
C PRO A 153 6.27 -4.50 -14.07
N LYS A 154 6.58 -3.67 -15.05
CA LYS A 154 5.62 -3.10 -16.01
C LYS A 154 5.54 -3.97 -17.27
N ILE A 155 5.03 -5.19 -17.12
CA ILE A 155 4.91 -6.14 -18.24
C ILE A 155 4.12 -5.58 -19.42
N GLN A 156 3.15 -4.69 -19.15
CA GLN A 156 2.36 -4.02 -20.19
C GLN A 156 3.19 -3.06 -21.07
N ARG A 157 4.44 -2.81 -20.74
CA ARG A 157 5.36 -1.99 -21.52
C ARG A 157 6.37 -2.81 -22.34
N LEU A 158 6.30 -4.13 -22.26
CA LEU A 158 7.04 -4.99 -23.17
C LEU A 158 6.43 -4.85 -24.57
N ASN A 159 7.30 -4.80 -25.57
CA ASN A 159 6.83 -4.79 -26.96
C ASN A 159 6.43 -6.21 -27.40
N GLN A 160 5.67 -6.31 -28.48
CA GLN A 160 5.17 -7.60 -28.96
C GLN A 160 6.30 -8.57 -29.33
N SER A 161 7.41 -8.06 -29.86
CA SER A 161 8.57 -8.89 -30.22
C SER A 161 9.26 -9.51 -28.99
N ASP A 162 9.27 -8.79 -27.86
CA ASP A 162 9.83 -9.30 -26.62
C ASP A 162 8.91 -10.36 -26.01
N ILE A 163 7.60 -10.15 -26.08
CA ILE A 163 6.60 -11.13 -25.62
C ILE A 163 6.74 -12.44 -26.40
N LEU A 164 6.79 -12.36 -27.72
CA LEU A 164 6.96 -13.53 -28.59
C LEU A 164 8.26 -14.30 -28.27
N LYS A 165 9.38 -13.59 -28.03
CA LYS A 165 10.64 -14.23 -27.63
C LYS A 165 10.52 -14.95 -26.30
N ILE A 166 9.76 -14.39 -25.36
CA ILE A 166 9.49 -15.02 -24.06
C ILE A 166 8.68 -16.30 -24.25
N GLU A 167 7.67 -16.28 -25.12
CA GLU A 167 6.83 -17.43 -25.42
C GLU A 167 7.59 -18.54 -26.14
N ASP A 168 8.46 -18.19 -27.10
CA ASP A 168 9.22 -19.16 -27.90
C ASP A 168 10.37 -19.81 -27.14
N ASN A 169 11.09 -19.08 -26.30
CA ASN A 169 12.33 -19.52 -25.65
C ASN A 169 12.17 -19.88 -24.16
N GLY A 170 10.97 -19.73 -23.61
CA GLY A 170 10.72 -19.99 -22.19
C GLY A 170 11.55 -19.11 -21.26
N PHE A 171 12.03 -19.67 -20.14
CA PHE A 171 12.79 -18.93 -19.12
C PHE A 171 14.24 -18.61 -19.49
N ASN A 172 14.73 -19.05 -20.64
CA ASN A 172 16.14 -18.90 -21.07
C ASN A 172 16.42 -17.54 -21.75
N ILE A 173 15.77 -16.45 -21.29
CA ILE A 173 15.95 -15.14 -21.94
C ILE A 173 16.72 -14.20 -21.04
N ASP A 174 18.02 -14.27 -21.16
CA ASP A 174 18.96 -13.48 -20.34
C ASP A 174 18.89 -11.96 -20.50
N LYS A 175 18.01 -11.41 -21.33
CA LYS A 175 18.12 -9.98 -21.71
C LYS A 175 16.83 -9.19 -21.78
N ILE A 176 15.66 -9.77 -21.55
CA ILE A 176 14.40 -9.00 -21.56
C ILE A 176 14.02 -8.62 -20.15
N ILE A 177 14.41 -7.41 -19.75
CA ILE A 177 14.12 -6.87 -18.44
C ILE A 177 12.97 -5.88 -18.55
N PRO A 178 11.78 -6.20 -18.06
CA PRO A 178 10.68 -5.24 -18.07
C PRO A 178 11.04 -4.01 -17.22
N PRO A 179 10.77 -2.80 -17.68
CA PRO A 179 10.93 -1.62 -16.86
C PRO A 179 10.06 -1.74 -15.60
N GLY A 180 10.51 -1.17 -14.49
CA GLY A 180 9.85 -1.32 -13.21
C GLY A 180 9.32 -0.01 -12.64
N ARG A 181 8.31 -0.10 -11.76
CA ARG A 181 7.90 0.99 -10.90
C ARG A 181 8.60 0.85 -9.55
N PRO A 182 9.44 1.81 -9.14
CA PRO A 182 10.06 1.77 -7.83
C PRO A 182 9.01 2.10 -6.76
N ILE A 183 8.98 1.29 -5.73
CA ILE A 183 8.14 1.48 -4.54
C ILE A 183 9.04 1.44 -3.32
N ILE A 184 8.91 2.42 -2.44
CA ILE A 184 9.61 2.44 -1.15
C ILE A 184 8.56 2.34 -0.06
N SER A 185 8.59 1.23 0.69
CA SER A 185 7.65 1.00 1.78
C SER A 185 7.87 2.00 2.91
N GLN A 186 6.79 2.65 3.31
CA GLN A 186 6.77 3.56 4.46
C GLN A 186 6.26 2.88 5.76
N ILE A 187 5.88 1.61 5.68
CA ILE A 187 5.37 0.85 6.84
C ILE A 187 6.47 0.73 7.90
N GLY A 188 6.17 1.10 9.14
CA GLY A 188 7.12 1.12 10.25
C GLY A 188 8.20 2.19 10.09
N ARG A 189 7.95 3.29 9.36
CA ARG A 189 8.91 4.37 9.12
C ARG A 189 8.51 5.66 9.82
N VAL A 190 9.47 6.56 10.00
CA VAL A 190 9.29 7.85 10.70
C VAL A 190 8.11 8.66 10.15
N THR A 191 7.85 8.57 8.86
CA THR A 191 6.80 9.32 8.17
C THR A 191 5.46 8.61 8.10
N GLU A 192 5.34 7.36 8.57
CA GLU A 192 4.11 6.58 8.43
C GLU A 192 2.92 7.24 9.09
N CYS A 193 3.07 7.65 10.36
CA CYS A 193 1.98 8.30 11.10
C CYS A 193 1.62 9.67 10.50
N ILE A 194 2.61 10.38 9.98
CA ILE A 194 2.40 11.66 9.29
C ILE A 194 1.60 11.43 8.00
N GLY A 195 1.98 10.44 7.21
CA GLY A 195 1.22 10.06 6.00
C GLY A 195 -0.23 9.73 6.32
N ARG A 196 -0.47 8.87 7.33
CA ARG A 196 -1.84 8.53 7.77
C ARG A 196 -2.64 9.73 8.27
N TYR A 197 -1.98 10.66 8.95
CA TYR A 197 -2.60 11.90 9.39
C TYR A 197 -3.04 12.76 8.22
N ILE A 198 -2.18 12.93 7.22
CA ILE A 198 -2.48 13.67 5.99
C ILE A 198 -3.62 12.99 5.21
N ASP A 199 -3.55 11.68 5.02
CA ASP A 199 -4.57 10.89 4.33
C ASP A 199 -5.96 11.04 4.97
N TYR A 200 -6.01 11.10 6.29
CA TYR A 200 -7.27 11.30 7.00
C TYR A 200 -8.03 12.56 6.55
N PHE A 201 -7.32 13.64 6.22
CA PHE A 201 -7.91 14.87 5.73
C PHE A 201 -8.09 14.89 4.21
N LEU A 202 -7.19 14.27 3.46
CA LEU A 202 -7.23 14.30 2.00
C LEU A 202 -8.27 13.33 1.42
N VAL A 203 -8.44 12.15 2.01
CA VAL A 203 -9.37 11.14 1.51
C VAL A 203 -10.81 11.66 1.39
N PRO A 204 -11.42 12.32 2.40
CA PRO A 204 -12.76 12.89 2.27
C PRO A 204 -12.85 13.96 1.16
N ILE A 205 -11.80 14.77 0.99
CA ILE A 205 -11.77 15.81 -0.05
C ILE A 205 -11.82 15.16 -1.44
N VAL A 206 -11.03 14.11 -1.64
CA VAL A 206 -11.01 13.35 -2.91
C VAL A 206 -12.35 12.65 -3.15
N GLN A 207 -12.92 12.02 -2.11
CA GLN A 207 -14.18 11.30 -2.22
C GLN A 207 -15.37 12.21 -2.55
N ASN A 208 -15.32 13.49 -2.15
CA ASN A 208 -16.34 14.48 -2.43
C ASN A 208 -16.23 15.10 -3.84
N GLN A 209 -15.21 14.73 -4.63
CA GLN A 209 -15.14 15.22 -6.01
C GLN A 209 -16.21 14.54 -6.86
N HIS A 210 -16.90 15.30 -7.72
CA HIS A 210 -17.90 14.74 -8.63
C HIS A 210 -17.33 13.72 -9.63
N THR A 211 -16.05 13.80 -9.90
CA THR A 211 -15.32 12.85 -10.76
C THR A 211 -14.77 11.64 -10.03
N TYR A 212 -14.96 11.57 -8.69
CA TYR A 212 -14.42 10.45 -7.91
C TYR A 212 -15.10 9.15 -8.31
N ILE A 213 -14.27 8.15 -8.58
CA ILE A 213 -14.67 6.77 -8.85
C ILE A 213 -13.98 5.89 -7.83
N LYS A 214 -14.78 5.16 -7.06
CA LYS A 214 -14.28 4.29 -5.99
C LYS A 214 -13.60 3.04 -6.54
N ASP A 215 -14.27 2.37 -7.45
CA ASP A 215 -13.83 1.12 -8.05
C ASP A 215 -14.55 0.87 -9.39
N THR A 216 -14.28 -0.26 -10.04
CA THR A 216 -14.91 -0.62 -11.32
C THR A 216 -16.42 -0.76 -11.22
N ALA A 217 -16.95 -1.27 -10.10
CA ALA A 217 -18.40 -1.42 -9.92
C ALA A 217 -19.08 -0.06 -9.82
N ASP A 218 -18.51 0.87 -9.05
CA ASP A 218 -18.97 2.26 -8.96
C ASP A 218 -18.91 2.95 -10.32
N PHE A 219 -17.86 2.72 -11.11
CA PHE A 219 -17.73 3.25 -12.46
C PHE A 219 -18.86 2.74 -13.38
N ILE A 220 -19.11 1.43 -13.41
CA ILE A 220 -20.18 0.83 -14.20
C ILE A 220 -21.53 1.42 -13.80
N HIS A 221 -21.79 1.44 -12.49
CA HIS A 221 -23.04 2.01 -11.97
C HIS A 221 -23.25 3.48 -12.36
N LYS A 222 -22.19 4.28 -12.33
CA LYS A 222 -22.24 5.68 -12.74
C LYS A 222 -22.51 5.81 -14.26
N ILE A 223 -21.91 4.98 -15.09
CA ILE A 223 -22.16 4.99 -16.54
C ILE A 223 -23.61 4.57 -16.84
N GLU A 224 -24.12 3.53 -16.21
CA GLU A 224 -25.49 3.06 -16.39
C GLU A 224 -26.52 4.13 -16.02
N ASN A 225 -26.18 5.00 -15.08
CA ASN A 225 -27.04 6.11 -14.65
C ASN A 225 -26.89 7.39 -15.50
N ILE A 226 -25.93 7.44 -16.44
CA ILE A 226 -25.87 8.52 -17.42
C ILE A 226 -27.00 8.30 -18.42
N LYS A 227 -28.06 9.10 -18.26
CA LYS A 227 -29.12 9.15 -19.30
C LYS A 227 -28.46 9.51 -20.61
N SER A 228 -28.70 8.70 -21.63
CA SER A 228 -28.18 8.88 -22.98
C SER A 228 -28.32 10.34 -23.42
N LEU A 229 -27.24 10.91 -23.92
CA LEU A 229 -27.26 12.23 -24.58
C LEU A 229 -28.16 12.26 -25.84
N ALA A 230 -28.83 11.15 -26.15
CA ALA A 230 -29.76 11.03 -27.26
C ALA A 230 -31.15 11.65 -26.98
N ASP A 231 -31.41 12.09 -25.76
CA ASP A 231 -32.66 12.70 -25.35
C ASP A 231 -32.57 14.24 -25.14
N CYS A 232 -31.50 14.88 -25.65
CA CYS A 232 -31.32 16.33 -25.68
C CYS A 232 -31.46 16.92 -27.07
#